data_5019f2620c9aa36c928b3bc4e2d6e901
#
_entry.id   5019f2620c9aa36c928b3bc4e2d6e901
#
_cell.length_a   1.000
_cell.length_b   1.000
_cell.length_c   1.000
_cell.angle_alpha   90.00
_cell.angle_beta   90.00
_cell.angle_gamma   90.00
#
_symmetry.space_group_name_H-M   'P 1'
#
loop_
_entity.id
_entity.type
_entity.pdbx_description
1 polymer ?
#
loop_
_entity_poly.entity_id
_entity_poly.type
_entity_poly.pdbx_seq_one_letter_code
_entity_poly.pdbx_strand_id
1 'polypeptide(L)'
;MSDPIIRLVEWRPGEADWGLRAQLEAIFWETSARTYPEGPPRDSFRERWLGRYMQGGSDLVLLALTAEGTLAGYLVGAVENPAEQSRFDDIVYYRQEFASLLQSYPAHLHINLGAAFRNRGIGARLIEAFGELAQRAGARGMHVVTGEGMRNVRFYVRCGFAQQGATCRNGGMIVFLGKSLGN
;
A
#
# COMPACT_ATOMS: atom_id res chain seq x y z
N MET A 1 -12.84 -10.15 -25.24
CA MET A 1 -12.58 -8.72 -24.93
C MET A 1 -11.11 -8.61 -24.59
N SER A 2 -10.34 -7.80 -25.30
CA SER A 2 -8.91 -7.58 -25.03
C SER A 2 -8.74 -6.95 -23.64
N ASP A 3 -7.67 -7.33 -22.93
CA ASP A 3 -7.34 -6.67 -21.66
C ASP A 3 -7.02 -5.19 -21.92
N PRO A 4 -7.51 -4.27 -21.08
CA PRO A 4 -7.23 -2.85 -21.26
C PRO A 4 -5.72 -2.59 -21.14
N ILE A 5 -5.21 -1.73 -22.03
CA ILE A 5 -3.83 -1.22 -21.91
C ILE A 5 -3.74 -0.38 -20.64
N ILE A 6 -2.88 -0.78 -19.73
CA ILE A 6 -2.67 -0.09 -18.45
C ILE A 6 -1.32 0.61 -18.44
N ARG A 7 -1.34 1.92 -18.17
CA ARG A 7 -0.17 2.76 -17.93
C ARG A 7 0.00 2.97 -16.42
N LEU A 8 1.22 2.80 -15.92
CA LEU A 8 1.57 3.19 -14.54
C LEU A 8 2.10 4.63 -14.56
N VAL A 9 1.63 5.41 -13.59
CA VAL A 9 2.01 6.83 -13.44
C VAL A 9 2.39 7.08 -12.00
N GLU A 10 3.57 7.63 -11.77
CA GLU A 10 3.91 8.23 -10.48
C GLU A 10 3.15 9.55 -10.35
N TRP A 11 2.29 9.63 -9.35
CA TRP A 11 1.52 10.83 -9.08
C TRP A 11 2.15 11.58 -7.91
N ARG A 12 2.40 12.88 -8.11
CA ARG A 12 2.96 13.73 -7.06
C ARG A 12 1.82 14.36 -6.26
N PRO A 13 1.77 14.12 -4.94
CA PRO A 13 0.82 14.79 -4.07
C PRO A 13 0.94 16.31 -4.21
N GLY A 14 -0.18 17.00 -4.37
CA GLY A 14 -0.20 18.45 -4.64
C GLY A 14 -0.61 18.81 -6.07
N GLU A 15 -0.54 17.90 -7.02
CA GLU A 15 -1.15 18.09 -8.34
C GLU A 15 -2.68 18.08 -8.21
N ALA A 16 -3.30 19.15 -8.71
CA ALA A 16 -4.75 19.34 -8.60
C ALA A 16 -5.50 18.54 -9.66
N ASP A 17 -5.55 17.21 -9.52
CA ASP A 17 -6.46 16.37 -10.29
C ASP A 17 -7.56 15.81 -9.39
N TRP A 18 -8.62 16.60 -9.26
CA TRP A 18 -9.78 16.23 -8.46
C TRP A 18 -10.52 14.99 -8.98
N GLY A 19 -10.49 14.75 -10.28
CA GLY A 19 -11.12 13.59 -10.91
C GLY A 19 -10.43 12.29 -10.54
N LEU A 20 -9.09 12.24 -10.57
CA LEU A 20 -8.31 11.08 -10.14
C LEU A 20 -8.40 10.88 -8.62
N ARG A 21 -8.40 11.96 -7.85
CA ARG A 21 -8.58 11.90 -6.40
C ARG A 21 -9.91 11.26 -6.01
N ALA A 22 -11.00 11.66 -6.67
CA ALA A 22 -12.31 11.06 -6.44
C ALA A 22 -12.37 9.57 -6.79
N GLN A 23 -11.74 9.15 -7.89
CA GLN A 23 -11.65 7.74 -8.28
C GLN A 23 -10.82 6.92 -7.27
N LEU A 24 -9.72 7.48 -6.78
CA LEU A 24 -8.86 6.85 -5.77
C LEU A 24 -9.62 6.63 -4.46
N GLU A 25 -10.36 7.64 -3.99
CA GLU A 25 -11.23 7.54 -2.81
C GLU A 25 -12.33 6.46 -3.00
N ALA A 26 -12.94 6.42 -4.18
CA ALA A 26 -13.97 5.42 -4.48
C ALA A 26 -13.39 4.00 -4.39
N ILE A 27 -12.22 3.74 -4.97
CA ILE A 27 -11.53 2.44 -4.87
C ILE A 27 -11.13 2.13 -3.43
N PHE A 28 -10.65 3.11 -2.67
CA PHE A 28 -10.29 2.93 -1.26
C PHE A 28 -11.48 2.41 -0.45
N TRP A 29 -12.64 3.05 -0.58
CA TRP A 29 -13.84 2.66 0.15
C TRP A 29 -14.45 1.35 -0.37
N GLU A 30 -14.44 1.11 -1.68
CA GLU A 30 -14.87 -0.17 -2.26
C GLU A 30 -14.07 -1.36 -1.73
N THR A 31 -12.78 -1.16 -1.46
CA THR A 31 -11.87 -2.23 -1.02
C THR A 31 -11.78 -2.37 0.49
N SER A 32 -12.36 -1.43 1.24
CA SER A 32 -12.39 -1.48 2.71
C SER A 32 -13.19 -2.68 3.20
N ALA A 33 -12.60 -3.47 4.11
CA ALA A 33 -13.25 -4.66 4.67
C ALA A 33 -14.42 -4.32 5.63
N ARG A 34 -14.58 -3.05 5.97
CA ARG A 34 -15.60 -2.55 6.91
C ARG A 34 -16.29 -1.33 6.34
N THR A 35 -17.58 -1.22 6.63
CA THR A 35 -18.32 0.03 6.41
C THR A 35 -18.10 0.94 7.60
N TYR A 36 -17.73 2.18 7.33
CA TYR A 36 -17.55 3.21 8.34
C TYR A 36 -18.65 4.28 8.16
N PRO A 37 -19.43 4.60 9.20
CA PRO A 37 -20.31 5.77 9.16
C PRO A 37 -19.47 7.03 9.02
N GLU A 38 -20.06 8.09 8.47
CA GLU A 38 -19.40 9.39 8.38
C GLU A 38 -18.97 9.91 9.76
N GLY A 39 -17.86 10.64 9.79
CA GLY A 39 -17.31 11.24 10.99
C GLY A 39 -15.93 10.71 11.40
N PRO A 40 -15.46 11.06 12.60
CA PRO A 40 -14.05 10.86 13.02
C PRO A 40 -13.50 9.46 12.86
N PRO A 41 -14.24 8.35 13.11
CA PRO A 41 -13.70 7.01 12.88
C PRO A 41 -13.38 6.72 11.41
N ARG A 42 -14.22 7.22 10.48
CA ARG A 42 -14.01 7.09 9.03
C ARG A 42 -12.82 7.92 8.58
N ASP A 43 -12.72 9.16 9.05
CA ASP A 43 -11.66 10.09 8.72
C ASP A 43 -10.30 9.56 9.22
N SER A 44 -10.24 9.05 10.45
CA SER A 44 -9.03 8.44 11.02
C SER A 44 -8.60 7.18 10.26
N PHE A 45 -9.55 6.35 9.83
CA PHE A 45 -9.25 5.18 9.02
C PHE A 45 -8.67 5.56 7.65
N ARG A 46 -9.31 6.53 6.99
CA ARG A 46 -8.85 7.07 5.71
C ARG A 46 -7.46 7.71 5.84
N GLU A 47 -7.24 8.54 6.86
CA GLU A 47 -5.95 9.17 7.11
C GLU A 47 -4.86 8.14 7.33
N ARG A 48 -5.12 7.11 8.14
CA ARG A 48 -4.15 6.05 8.46
C ARG A 48 -3.69 5.26 7.25
N TRP A 49 -4.61 4.90 6.33
CA TRP A 49 -4.32 3.95 5.26
C TRP A 49 -4.23 4.57 3.87
N LEU A 50 -4.52 5.86 3.75
CA LEU A 50 -4.47 6.61 2.50
C LEU A 50 -3.94 8.03 2.68
N GLY A 51 -4.58 8.86 3.50
CA GLY A 51 -4.37 10.30 3.53
C GLY A 51 -2.94 10.71 3.83
N ARG A 52 -2.31 10.07 4.82
CA ARG A 52 -0.93 10.36 5.21
C ARG A 52 0.13 10.15 4.12
N TYR A 53 -0.17 9.29 3.15
CA TYR A 53 0.71 9.04 1.99
C TYR A 53 0.50 10.03 0.83
N MET A 54 -0.45 10.91 0.96
CA MET A 54 -0.81 11.90 -0.07
C MET A 54 -0.35 13.32 0.29
N GLN A 55 0.52 13.45 1.29
CA GLN A 55 0.99 14.74 1.79
C GLN A 55 2.32 15.20 1.17
N GLY A 56 2.96 14.35 0.36
CA GLY A 56 4.24 14.64 -0.29
C GLY A 56 5.44 14.18 0.53
N GLY A 57 6.64 14.66 0.19
CA GLY A 57 7.89 14.24 0.81
C GLY A 57 8.43 12.94 0.17
N SER A 58 8.77 11.96 1.00
CA SER A 58 9.27 10.64 0.57
C SER A 58 8.17 9.64 0.21
N ASP A 59 6.91 10.08 0.21
CA ASP A 59 5.78 9.23 -0.15
C ASP A 59 5.72 8.96 -1.65
N LEU A 60 5.39 7.73 -1.99
CA LEU A 60 5.21 7.29 -3.35
C LEU A 60 3.74 6.97 -3.60
N VAL A 61 3.18 7.57 -4.62
CA VAL A 61 1.83 7.27 -5.11
C VAL A 61 1.92 6.83 -6.56
N LEU A 62 1.55 5.58 -6.82
CA LEU A 62 1.50 4.99 -8.15
C LEU A 62 0.05 4.76 -8.57
N LEU A 63 -0.32 5.25 -9.74
CA LEU A 63 -1.63 5.07 -10.34
C LEU A 63 -1.55 4.13 -11.54
N ALA A 64 -2.48 3.20 -11.64
CA ALA A 64 -2.69 2.36 -12.82
C ALA A 64 -3.88 2.91 -13.59
N LEU A 65 -3.62 3.51 -14.76
CA LEU A 65 -4.64 4.17 -15.59
C LEU A 65 -4.89 3.39 -16.87
N THR A 66 -6.15 3.27 -17.28
CA THR A 66 -6.52 2.79 -18.62
C THR A 66 -6.14 3.84 -19.68
N ALA A 67 -6.22 3.46 -20.96
CA ALA A 67 -5.98 4.39 -22.08
C ALA A 67 -6.94 5.60 -22.04
N GLU A 68 -8.15 5.40 -21.53
CA GLU A 68 -9.20 6.42 -21.40
C GLU A 68 -9.05 7.27 -20.13
N GLY A 69 -8.01 7.02 -19.31
CA GLY A 69 -7.76 7.77 -18.07
C GLY A 69 -8.56 7.30 -16.86
N THR A 70 -9.24 6.15 -16.93
CA THR A 70 -9.92 5.56 -15.78
C THR A 70 -8.90 4.93 -14.82
N LEU A 71 -9.05 5.17 -13.52
CA LEU A 71 -8.20 4.58 -12.51
C LEU A 71 -8.57 3.11 -12.28
N ALA A 72 -7.69 2.20 -12.67
CA ALA A 72 -7.85 0.76 -12.45
C ALA A 72 -7.44 0.34 -11.02
N GLY A 73 -6.53 1.09 -10.43
CA GLY A 73 -6.03 0.87 -9.07
C GLY A 73 -4.86 1.78 -8.74
N TYR A 74 -4.43 1.71 -7.50
CA TYR A 74 -3.32 2.52 -7.00
C TYR A 74 -2.50 1.78 -5.96
N LEU A 75 -1.29 2.27 -5.75
CA LEU A 75 -0.42 1.91 -4.64
C LEU A 75 0.06 3.20 -3.98
N VAL A 76 -0.03 3.26 -2.65
CA VAL A 76 0.56 4.31 -1.82
C VAL A 76 1.57 3.68 -0.87
N GLY A 77 2.67 4.36 -0.58
CA GLY A 77 3.67 3.85 0.33
C GLY A 77 4.74 4.88 0.67
N ALA A 78 5.65 4.49 1.53
CA ALA A 78 6.81 5.28 1.92
C ALA A 78 8.07 4.41 1.95
N VAL A 79 9.22 5.01 1.74
CA VAL A 79 10.50 4.29 1.67
C VAL A 79 11.22 4.22 3.01
N GLU A 80 10.86 5.10 3.94
CA GLU A 80 11.49 5.18 5.26
C GLU A 80 10.92 4.17 6.24
N ASN A 81 11.72 3.86 7.27
CA ASN A 81 11.30 3.03 8.39
C ASN A 81 10.15 3.71 9.17
N PRO A 82 8.94 3.13 9.19
CA PRO A 82 7.79 3.75 9.84
C PRO A 82 7.95 3.86 11.38
N ALA A 83 8.78 3.04 12.01
CA ALA A 83 9.05 3.16 13.44
C ALA A 83 9.83 4.43 13.82
N GLU A 84 10.50 5.05 12.85
CA GLU A 84 11.31 6.27 13.03
C GLU A 84 10.54 7.55 12.67
N GLN A 85 9.31 7.41 12.17
CA GLN A 85 8.47 8.51 11.71
C GLN A 85 7.27 8.71 12.63
N SER A 86 7.15 9.90 13.24
CA SER A 86 6.06 10.20 14.19
C SER A 86 4.66 10.11 13.59
N ARG A 87 4.52 10.32 12.27
CA ARG A 87 3.24 10.18 11.56
C ARG A 87 2.66 8.76 11.57
N PHE A 88 3.45 7.75 12.00
CA PHE A 88 3.02 6.35 12.15
C PHE A 88 2.92 5.90 13.62
N ASP A 89 2.98 6.82 14.60
CA ASP A 89 2.92 6.50 16.04
C ASP A 89 1.65 5.78 16.45
N ASP A 90 0.57 6.02 15.73
CA ASP A 90 -0.72 5.35 15.91
C ASP A 90 -0.72 3.88 15.44
N ILE A 91 0.32 3.45 14.72
CA ILE A 91 0.53 2.06 14.29
C ILE A 91 1.56 1.40 15.21
N VAL A 92 1.16 1.18 16.45
CA VAL A 92 2.07 0.79 17.56
C VAL A 92 2.85 -0.51 17.30
N TYR A 93 2.33 -1.46 16.49
CA TYR A 93 3.02 -2.71 16.21
C TYR A 93 4.33 -2.52 15.43
N TYR A 94 4.52 -1.41 14.75
CA TYR A 94 5.80 -1.10 14.11
C TYR A 94 6.94 -1.01 15.13
N ARG A 95 6.70 -0.39 16.27
CA ARG A 95 7.71 -0.23 17.32
C ARG A 95 7.72 -1.37 18.33
N GLN A 96 6.56 -1.95 18.64
CA GLN A 96 6.45 -2.94 19.69
C GLN A 96 6.81 -4.35 19.23
N GLU A 97 6.33 -4.77 18.06
CA GLU A 97 6.43 -6.15 17.63
C GLU A 97 7.39 -6.36 16.44
N PHE A 98 7.51 -5.37 15.54
CA PHE A 98 8.23 -5.54 14.30
C PHE A 98 9.47 -4.64 14.13
N ALA A 99 9.90 -3.92 15.17
CA ALA A 99 10.99 -2.96 15.07
C ALA A 99 12.29 -3.54 14.46
N SER A 100 12.65 -4.77 14.81
CA SER A 100 13.83 -5.45 14.25
C SER A 100 13.70 -5.78 12.76
N LEU A 101 12.49 -6.15 12.32
CA LEU A 101 12.23 -6.48 10.91
C LEU A 101 12.28 -5.23 10.03
N LEU A 102 11.88 -4.08 10.57
CA LEU A 102 11.87 -2.81 9.83
C LEU A 102 13.26 -2.33 9.44
N GLN A 103 14.32 -2.78 10.10
CA GLN A 103 15.70 -2.50 9.68
C GLN A 103 16.05 -3.14 8.33
N SER A 104 15.50 -4.32 8.05
CA SER A 104 15.71 -5.03 6.78
C SER A 104 14.65 -4.69 5.72
N TYR A 105 13.44 -4.31 6.15
CA TYR A 105 12.29 -4.04 5.29
C TYR A 105 11.66 -2.67 5.60
N PRO A 106 12.40 -1.55 5.46
CA PRO A 106 11.90 -0.22 5.88
C PRO A 106 10.74 0.29 5.02
N ALA A 107 10.79 0.09 3.70
CA ALA A 107 9.73 0.56 2.82
C ALA A 107 8.42 -0.20 3.04
N HIS A 108 7.30 0.49 2.93
CA HIS A 108 5.98 -0.12 3.15
C HIS A 108 4.92 0.45 2.22
N LEU A 109 3.88 -0.33 1.98
CA LEU A 109 2.88 0.01 0.96
C LEU A 109 1.47 -0.46 1.31
N HIS A 110 0.49 0.21 0.69
CA HIS A 110 -0.90 -0.21 0.57
C HIS A 110 -1.31 -0.18 -0.90
N ILE A 111 -1.99 -1.23 -1.35
CA ILE A 111 -2.41 -1.37 -2.74
C ILE A 111 -3.89 -1.74 -2.83
N ASN A 112 -4.61 -1.06 -3.69
CA ASN A 112 -6.02 -1.31 -3.95
C ASN A 112 -6.31 -1.29 -5.45
N LEU A 113 -7.18 -2.20 -5.88
CA LEU A 113 -7.63 -2.34 -7.27
C LEU A 113 -9.14 -2.37 -7.32
N GLY A 114 -9.74 -1.60 -8.22
CA GLY A 114 -11.15 -1.69 -8.51
C GLY A 114 -11.55 -3.11 -8.93
N ALA A 115 -12.74 -3.58 -8.54
CA ALA A 115 -13.17 -4.97 -8.73
C ALA A 115 -13.03 -5.46 -10.16
N ALA A 116 -13.37 -4.60 -11.14
CA ALA A 116 -13.29 -4.90 -12.57
C ALA A 116 -11.86 -5.14 -13.09
N PHE A 117 -10.83 -4.72 -12.35
CA PHE A 117 -9.43 -4.74 -12.77
C PHE A 117 -8.57 -5.76 -12.01
N ARG A 118 -9.18 -6.53 -11.09
CA ARG A 118 -8.48 -7.58 -10.33
C ARG A 118 -8.14 -8.78 -11.20
N ASN A 119 -7.12 -9.54 -10.78
CA ASN A 119 -6.66 -10.78 -11.44
C ASN A 119 -6.14 -10.59 -12.88
N ARG A 120 -5.69 -9.36 -13.24
CA ARG A 120 -5.13 -9.00 -14.55
C ARG A 120 -3.65 -8.62 -14.49
N GLY A 121 -2.93 -9.02 -13.43
CA GLY A 121 -1.49 -8.71 -13.26
C GLY A 121 -1.18 -7.26 -12.85
N ILE A 122 -2.16 -6.35 -12.82
CA ILE A 122 -1.95 -4.91 -12.56
C ILE A 122 -1.32 -4.69 -11.18
N GLY A 123 -1.80 -5.40 -10.15
CA GLY A 123 -1.25 -5.28 -8.80
C GLY A 123 0.22 -5.71 -8.70
N ALA A 124 0.62 -6.76 -9.40
CA ALA A 124 2.02 -7.20 -9.44
C ALA A 124 2.92 -6.13 -10.08
N ARG A 125 2.47 -5.52 -11.18
CA ARG A 125 3.19 -4.42 -11.84
C ARG A 125 3.35 -3.18 -10.94
N LEU A 126 2.31 -2.82 -10.16
CA LEU A 126 2.38 -1.73 -9.19
C LEU A 126 3.41 -2.03 -8.08
N ILE A 127 3.42 -3.26 -7.56
CA ILE A 127 4.39 -3.69 -6.53
C ILE A 127 5.83 -3.68 -7.09
N GLU A 128 6.02 -4.14 -8.31
CA GLU A 128 7.33 -4.13 -8.98
C GLU A 128 7.83 -2.70 -9.15
N ALA A 129 7.02 -1.81 -9.72
CA ALA A 129 7.36 -0.41 -9.90
C ALA A 129 7.66 0.30 -8.56
N PHE A 130 6.89 0.02 -7.52
CA PHE A 130 7.18 0.55 -6.17
C PHE A 130 8.52 0.02 -5.64
N GLY A 131 8.78 -1.28 -5.80
CA GLY A 131 10.04 -1.90 -5.39
C GLY A 131 11.25 -1.25 -6.06
N GLU A 132 11.18 -0.98 -7.37
CA GLU A 132 12.24 -0.28 -8.10
C GLU A 132 12.45 1.15 -7.59
N LEU A 133 11.37 1.89 -7.30
CA LEU A 133 11.46 3.25 -6.74
C LEU A 133 12.06 3.22 -5.35
N ALA A 134 11.61 2.31 -4.48
CA ALA A 134 12.12 2.14 -3.14
C ALA A 134 13.61 1.75 -3.13
N GLN A 135 14.02 0.85 -4.02
CA GLN A 135 15.43 0.46 -4.19
C GLN A 135 16.29 1.63 -4.63
N ARG A 136 15.84 2.42 -5.62
CA ARG A 136 16.54 3.65 -6.06
C ARG A 136 16.67 4.68 -4.93
N ALA A 137 15.72 4.72 -4.02
CA ALA A 137 15.76 5.55 -2.81
C ALA A 137 16.61 4.95 -1.67
N GLY A 138 17.23 3.78 -1.88
CA GLY A 138 18.15 3.13 -0.93
C GLY A 138 17.49 2.17 0.06
N ALA A 139 16.21 1.86 -0.11
CA ALA A 139 15.56 0.87 0.75
C ALA A 139 16.07 -0.55 0.46
N ARG A 140 16.46 -1.28 1.51
CA ARG A 140 16.99 -2.66 1.40
C ARG A 140 15.88 -3.69 1.16
N GLY A 141 14.67 -3.35 1.57
CA GLY A 141 13.51 -4.23 1.46
C GLY A 141 12.23 -3.45 1.67
N MET A 142 11.13 -4.10 1.36
CA MET A 142 9.79 -3.55 1.56
C MET A 142 8.89 -4.55 2.28
N HIS A 143 7.87 -4.04 2.96
CA HIS A 143 6.94 -4.89 3.71
C HIS A 143 5.48 -4.47 3.57
N VAL A 144 4.64 -5.40 3.96
CA VAL A 144 3.22 -5.17 4.25
C VAL A 144 2.86 -5.89 5.55
N VAL A 145 1.92 -5.35 6.31
CA VAL A 145 1.32 -6.01 7.46
C VAL A 145 -0.16 -6.22 7.18
N THR A 146 -0.64 -7.45 7.36
CA THR A 146 -2.03 -7.82 7.07
C THR A 146 -2.52 -8.89 8.02
N GLY A 147 -3.84 -9.14 8.08
CA GLY A 147 -4.39 -10.25 8.86
C GLY A 147 -3.96 -11.61 8.33
N GLU A 148 -3.65 -12.53 9.23
CA GLU A 148 -3.36 -13.92 8.86
C GLU A 148 -4.57 -14.54 8.14
N GLY A 149 -4.31 -15.36 7.11
CA GLY A 149 -5.36 -16.01 6.32
C GLY A 149 -6.15 -15.10 5.39
N MET A 150 -5.89 -13.80 5.39
CA MET A 150 -6.52 -12.87 4.46
C MET A 150 -6.16 -13.21 3.00
N ARG A 151 -7.11 -12.99 2.07
CA ARG A 151 -6.94 -13.28 0.64
C ARG A 151 -5.71 -12.61 0.03
N ASN A 152 -5.33 -11.43 0.49
CA ASN A 152 -4.20 -10.67 0.01
C ASN A 152 -2.83 -11.30 0.38
N VAL A 153 -2.74 -12.14 1.42
CA VAL A 153 -1.50 -12.86 1.77
C VAL A 153 -1.00 -13.67 0.56
N ARG A 154 -1.88 -14.45 -0.09
CA ARG A 154 -1.51 -15.23 -1.27
C ARG A 154 -1.06 -14.36 -2.45
N PHE A 155 -1.63 -13.18 -2.59
CA PHE A 155 -1.22 -12.22 -3.62
C PHE A 155 0.19 -11.72 -3.35
N TYR A 156 0.51 -11.28 -2.13
CA TYR A 156 1.85 -10.81 -1.77
C TYR A 156 2.91 -11.91 -1.90
N VAL A 157 2.59 -13.15 -1.50
CA VAL A 157 3.50 -14.30 -1.68
C VAL A 157 3.84 -14.51 -3.17
N ARG A 158 2.85 -14.44 -4.07
CA ARG A 158 3.11 -14.51 -5.52
C ARG A 158 3.93 -13.32 -6.05
N CYS A 159 3.94 -12.18 -5.36
CA CYS A 159 4.78 -11.03 -5.68
C CYS A 159 6.18 -11.11 -5.04
N GLY A 160 6.53 -12.24 -4.42
CA GLY A 160 7.86 -12.49 -3.86
C GLY A 160 8.03 -12.06 -2.40
N PHE A 161 6.95 -11.75 -1.68
CA PHE A 161 7.01 -11.54 -0.24
C PHE A 161 7.02 -12.87 0.50
N ALA A 162 7.73 -12.92 1.63
CA ALA A 162 7.73 -14.03 2.54
C ALA A 162 7.34 -13.57 3.95
N GLN A 163 6.68 -14.43 4.71
CA GLN A 163 6.36 -14.14 6.11
C GLN A 163 7.64 -14.10 6.94
N GLN A 164 7.86 -12.99 7.61
CA GLN A 164 9.03 -12.74 8.47
C GLN A 164 8.65 -12.73 9.95
N GLY A 165 7.39 -12.47 10.27
CA GLY A 165 6.90 -12.43 11.64
C GLY A 165 5.39 -12.45 11.72
N ALA A 166 4.88 -12.69 12.92
CA ALA A 166 3.46 -12.62 13.24
C ALA A 166 3.27 -12.21 14.70
N THR A 167 2.14 -11.58 15.00
CA THR A 167 1.75 -11.23 16.38
C THR A 167 0.23 -11.21 16.52
N CYS A 168 -0.26 -11.40 17.74
CA CYS A 168 -1.68 -11.31 18.05
C CYS A 168 -2.07 -9.87 18.37
N ARG A 169 -3.10 -9.34 17.69
CA ARG A 169 -3.63 -8.00 17.96
C ARG A 169 -5.15 -7.97 17.82
N ASN A 170 -5.79 -7.32 18.79
CA ASN A 170 -7.26 -7.14 18.80
C ASN A 170 -8.03 -8.45 18.58
N GLY A 171 -7.52 -9.56 19.13
CA GLY A 171 -8.15 -10.89 19.01
C GLY A 171 -7.92 -11.59 17.68
N GLY A 172 -7.04 -11.08 16.80
CA GLY A 172 -6.64 -11.72 15.54
C GLY A 172 -5.13 -11.73 15.35
N MET A 173 -4.66 -12.65 14.51
CA MET A 173 -3.25 -12.67 14.10
C MET A 173 -3.00 -11.70 12.95
N ILE A 174 -1.94 -10.92 13.04
CA ILE A 174 -1.38 -10.15 11.93
C ILE A 174 -0.02 -10.71 11.55
N VAL A 175 0.28 -10.71 10.27
CA VAL A 175 1.54 -11.21 9.71
C VAL A 175 2.30 -10.08 9.04
N PHE A 176 3.61 -10.06 9.27
CA PHE A 176 4.56 -9.19 8.58
C PHE A 176 5.13 -9.96 7.38
N LEU A 177 4.86 -9.46 6.18
CA LEU A 177 5.38 -10.02 4.94
C LEU A 177 6.46 -9.09 4.40
N GLY A 178 7.69 -9.59 4.31
CA GLY A 178 8.86 -8.85 3.82
C GLY A 178 9.30 -9.34 2.45
N LYS A 179 9.79 -8.41 1.62
CA LYS A 179 10.46 -8.70 0.35
C LYS A 179 11.76 -7.92 0.28
N SER A 180 12.89 -8.62 0.13
CA SER A 180 14.19 -7.97 -0.11
C SER A 180 14.19 -7.32 -1.49
N LEU A 181 14.75 -6.12 -1.55
CA LEU A 181 15.06 -5.41 -2.79
C LEU A 181 16.56 -5.61 -3.00
N GLY A 182 16.95 -6.30 -4.06
CA GLY A 182 18.36 -6.64 -4.31
C GLY A 182 19.30 -5.43 -4.23
N ASN A 183 20.55 -5.71 -3.96
CA ASN A 183 21.64 -4.73 -4.03
C ASN A 183 21.94 -4.33 -5.47
#